data_f9794683230090e1b61746ec40278be3
#
_entry.id   f9794683230090e1b61746ec40278be3
#
_cell.length_a   1.000
_cell.length_b   1.000
_cell.length_c   1.000
_cell.angle_alpha   90.00
_cell.angle_beta   90.00
_cell.angle_gamma   90.00
#
_symmetry.space_group_name_H-M   'P 1'
#
loop_
_entity.id
_entity.type
_entity.pdbx_description
1 polymer ?
#
loop_
_entity_poly.entity_id
_entity_poly.type
_entity_poly.pdbx_seq_one_letter_code
_entity_poly.pdbx_strand_id
1 'polypeptide(L)'
;MIEERLKELGIILPIPPKPAGSYVPVVVSGNLVFVSGQIPIEDGKLKYQGKVENDQTIENAQCAARLCIVNGLSQIKTYFGTLDNIQKIVRISGFVNSNESFTAQPRVINTASDLLVNIFGEKGRHSRIAVGVSSLPLNATVEIDMIVEISQ
;
A
#
# COMPACT_ATOMS: atom_id res chain seq x y z
N MET A 1 -17.18 4.38 12.04
CA MET A 1 -15.79 4.86 12.07
C MET A 1 -15.07 4.39 10.82
N ILE A 2 -13.81 4.01 10.88
CA ILE A 2 -13.09 3.59 9.65
C ILE A 2 -13.68 2.31 9.04
N GLU A 3 -14.09 1.37 9.87
CA GLU A 3 -14.74 0.13 9.38
C GLU A 3 -16.00 0.44 8.53
N GLU A 4 -16.80 1.39 8.97
CA GLU A 4 -18.00 1.81 8.23
C GLU A 4 -17.61 2.46 6.90
N ARG A 5 -16.56 3.30 6.94
CA ARG A 5 -16.07 3.95 5.73
C ARG A 5 -15.54 2.94 4.72
N LEU A 6 -14.85 1.90 5.18
CA LEU A 6 -14.40 0.82 4.30
C LEU A 6 -15.58 0.12 3.63
N LYS A 7 -16.65 -0.14 4.38
CA LYS A 7 -17.87 -0.75 3.83
C LYS A 7 -18.51 0.14 2.76
N GLU A 8 -18.61 1.44 3.01
CA GLU A 8 -19.14 2.41 2.04
C GLU A 8 -18.34 2.38 0.74
N LEU A 9 -17.03 2.20 0.83
CA LEU A 9 -16.15 2.14 -0.32
C LEU A 9 -16.04 0.76 -0.94
N GLY A 10 -16.74 -0.24 -0.39
CA GLY A 10 -16.70 -1.61 -0.89
C GLY A 10 -15.38 -2.32 -0.63
N ILE A 11 -14.64 -1.91 0.40
CA ILE A 11 -13.32 -2.46 0.71
C ILE A 11 -13.48 -3.50 1.82
N ILE A 12 -13.01 -4.71 1.53
CA ILE A 12 -12.91 -5.80 2.51
C ILE A 12 -11.43 -6.03 2.78
N LEU A 13 -11.00 -5.83 4.03
CA LEU A 13 -9.60 -6.09 4.39
C LEU A 13 -9.37 -7.60 4.45
N PRO A 14 -8.36 -8.10 3.71
CA PRO A 14 -8.06 -9.53 3.72
C PRO A 14 -7.31 -9.93 4.99
N ILE A 15 -7.09 -11.24 5.16
CA ILE A 15 -6.05 -11.73 6.05
C ILE A 15 -4.73 -11.29 5.42
N PRO A 16 -3.86 -10.56 6.18
CA PRO A 16 -2.68 -9.98 5.57
C PRO A 16 -1.67 -11.04 5.14
N PRO A 17 -0.90 -10.77 4.06
CA PRO A 17 0.17 -11.65 3.64
C PRO A 17 1.23 -11.79 4.72
N LYS A 18 1.85 -12.98 4.82
CA LYS A 18 2.98 -13.21 5.73
C LYS A 18 4.26 -12.61 5.12
N PRO A 19 5.19 -12.12 5.98
CA PRO A 19 6.49 -11.65 5.48
C PRO A 19 7.23 -12.77 4.75
N ALA A 20 7.91 -12.40 3.65
CA ALA A 20 8.70 -13.31 2.84
C ALA A 20 10.16 -13.41 3.29
N GLY A 21 10.50 -12.92 4.48
CA GLY A 21 11.88 -12.86 4.96
C GLY A 21 11.99 -12.78 6.48
N SER A 22 13.17 -12.41 6.95
CA SER A 22 13.51 -12.35 8.39
C SER A 22 13.10 -11.02 9.02
N TYR A 23 11.91 -10.50 8.70
CA TYR A 23 11.41 -9.23 9.22
C TYR A 23 9.95 -9.39 9.67
N VAL A 24 9.45 -8.37 10.35
CA VAL A 24 8.05 -8.31 10.78
C VAL A 24 7.27 -7.32 9.92
N PRO A 25 5.95 -7.49 9.75
CA PRO A 25 5.17 -6.60 8.90
C PRO A 25 4.95 -5.21 9.51
N VAL A 26 5.01 -5.07 10.82
CA VAL A 26 4.72 -3.82 11.54
C VAL A 26 5.74 -3.62 12.64
N VAL A 27 6.30 -2.41 12.72
CA VAL A 27 7.15 -1.96 13.83
C VAL A 27 6.59 -0.65 14.38
N VAL A 28 6.43 -0.58 15.70
CA VAL A 28 5.96 0.62 16.38
C VAL A 28 7.13 1.27 17.11
N SER A 29 7.29 2.57 16.88
CA SER A 29 8.29 3.38 17.57
C SER A 29 7.64 4.69 18.01
N GLY A 30 7.43 4.85 19.31
CA GLY A 30 6.62 5.97 19.83
C GLY A 30 5.20 5.89 19.29
N ASN A 31 4.75 6.95 18.63
CA ASN A 31 3.43 7.01 18.00
C ASN A 31 3.49 6.64 16.52
N LEU A 32 4.66 6.29 15.99
CA LEU A 32 4.82 5.96 14.58
C LEU A 32 4.79 4.47 14.35
N VAL A 33 4.07 4.09 13.32
CA VAL A 33 3.90 2.72 12.86
C VAL A 33 4.54 2.61 11.49
N PHE A 34 5.53 1.72 11.38
CA PHE A 34 6.22 1.45 10.13
C PHE A 34 5.69 0.14 9.57
N VAL A 35 5.08 0.20 8.41
CA VAL A 35 4.55 -0.98 7.72
C VAL A 35 5.53 -1.36 6.63
N SER A 36 6.02 -2.60 6.69
CA SER A 36 6.93 -3.15 5.69
C SER A 36 6.31 -3.11 4.30
N GLY A 37 7.14 -3.09 3.26
CA GLY A 37 6.70 -3.05 1.87
C GLY A 37 5.69 -4.15 1.57
N GLN A 38 4.57 -3.77 0.97
CA GLN A 38 3.50 -4.67 0.57
C GLN A 38 3.48 -4.79 -0.94
N ILE A 39 3.35 -6.01 -1.43
CA ILE A 39 3.19 -6.33 -2.84
C ILE A 39 1.73 -6.74 -3.10
N PRO A 40 1.26 -6.76 -4.36
CA PRO A 40 -0.17 -6.97 -4.64
C PRO A 40 -0.59 -8.44 -4.55
N ILE A 41 -0.53 -8.99 -3.35
CA ILE A 41 -1.00 -10.34 -3.05
C ILE A 41 -2.48 -10.30 -2.68
N GLU A 42 -3.25 -11.21 -3.28
CA GLU A 42 -4.66 -11.43 -2.99
C GLU A 42 -4.92 -12.94 -2.96
N ASP A 43 -5.56 -13.42 -1.90
CA ASP A 43 -5.85 -14.84 -1.71
C ASP A 43 -4.59 -15.72 -1.81
N GLY A 44 -3.49 -15.24 -1.24
CA GLY A 44 -2.22 -15.95 -1.21
C GLY A 44 -1.45 -15.94 -2.53
N LYS A 45 -1.92 -15.22 -3.54
CA LYS A 45 -1.28 -15.18 -4.86
C LYS A 45 -0.89 -13.76 -5.23
N LEU A 46 0.28 -13.62 -5.87
CA LEU A 46 0.70 -12.35 -6.45
C LEU A 46 -0.16 -12.11 -7.70
N LYS A 47 -1.02 -11.10 -7.64
CA LYS A 47 -2.04 -10.88 -8.65
C LYS A 47 -1.52 -10.08 -9.86
N TYR A 48 -0.54 -9.22 -9.65
CA TYR A 48 0.02 -8.38 -10.72
C TYR A 48 1.53 -8.55 -10.74
N GLN A 49 2.05 -9.08 -11.84
CA GLN A 49 3.47 -9.32 -12.06
C GLN A 49 3.93 -8.64 -13.35
N GLY A 50 5.17 -8.18 -13.36
CA GLY A 50 5.82 -7.66 -14.54
C GLY A 50 5.86 -6.13 -14.58
N LYS A 51 6.49 -5.64 -15.64
CA LYS A 51 6.76 -4.21 -15.82
C LYS A 51 5.57 -3.49 -16.42
N VAL A 52 5.33 -2.28 -15.91
CA VAL A 52 4.30 -1.41 -16.46
C VAL A 52 4.63 -1.07 -17.91
N GLU A 53 3.62 -1.08 -18.75
CA GLU A 53 3.58 -0.93 -20.18
C GLU A 53 4.06 -2.16 -20.96
N ASN A 54 5.08 -2.88 -20.49
CA ASN A 54 5.54 -4.09 -21.16
C ASN A 54 4.62 -5.29 -20.89
N ASP A 55 4.37 -5.55 -19.61
CA ASP A 55 3.65 -6.74 -19.16
C ASP A 55 2.29 -6.40 -18.56
N GLN A 56 2.17 -5.18 -18.01
CA GLN A 56 0.95 -4.71 -17.35
C GLN A 56 0.58 -3.33 -17.87
N THR A 57 -0.72 -3.07 -18.01
CA THR A 57 -1.22 -1.74 -18.31
C THR A 57 -1.06 -0.81 -17.10
N ILE A 58 -1.12 0.50 -17.33
CA ILE A 58 -1.15 1.49 -16.25
C ILE A 58 -2.35 1.20 -15.33
N GLU A 59 -3.50 0.87 -15.88
CA GLU A 59 -4.71 0.56 -15.14
C GLU A 59 -4.53 -0.64 -14.22
N ASN A 60 -3.88 -1.70 -14.69
CA ASN A 60 -3.55 -2.86 -13.85
C ASN A 60 -2.55 -2.49 -12.75
N ALA A 61 -1.57 -1.65 -13.06
CA ALA A 61 -0.63 -1.14 -12.05
C ALA A 61 -1.33 -0.30 -10.99
N GLN A 62 -2.33 0.48 -11.37
CA GLN A 62 -3.17 1.22 -10.42
C GLN A 62 -3.95 0.28 -9.50
N CYS A 63 -4.51 -0.80 -10.04
CA CYS A 63 -5.15 -1.83 -9.22
C CYS A 63 -4.15 -2.50 -8.28
N ALA A 64 -2.91 -2.73 -8.74
CA ALA A 64 -1.85 -3.27 -7.90
C ALA A 64 -1.50 -2.33 -6.75
N ALA A 65 -1.39 -1.02 -7.01
CA ALA A 65 -1.13 -0.01 -5.99
C ALA A 65 -2.24 0.02 -4.93
N ARG A 66 -3.50 -0.04 -5.36
CA ARG A 66 -4.65 -0.13 -4.47
C ARG A 66 -4.54 -1.35 -3.55
N LEU A 67 -4.23 -2.50 -4.12
CA LEU A 67 -4.10 -3.75 -3.37
C LEU A 67 -2.97 -3.70 -2.36
N CYS A 68 -1.85 -3.05 -2.69
CA CYS A 68 -0.75 -2.82 -1.75
C CYS A 68 -1.20 -2.02 -0.52
N ILE A 69 -2.01 -0.97 -0.72
CA ILE A 69 -2.56 -0.17 0.39
C ILE A 69 -3.53 -1.00 1.24
N VAL A 70 -4.41 -1.75 0.60
CA VAL A 70 -5.36 -2.64 1.30
C VAL A 70 -4.58 -3.64 2.18
N ASN A 71 -3.52 -4.23 1.65
CA ASN A 71 -2.66 -5.14 2.40
C ASN A 71 -1.96 -4.43 3.56
N GLY A 72 -1.48 -3.21 3.36
CA GLY A 72 -0.85 -2.40 4.42
C GLY A 72 -1.82 -2.09 5.56
N LEU A 73 -3.04 -1.67 5.24
CA LEU A 73 -4.08 -1.43 6.23
C LEU A 73 -4.48 -2.71 6.97
N SER A 74 -4.52 -3.82 6.26
CA SER A 74 -4.78 -5.14 6.84
C SER A 74 -3.71 -5.52 7.88
N GLN A 75 -2.42 -5.23 7.60
CA GLN A 75 -1.33 -5.44 8.56
C GLN A 75 -1.54 -4.62 9.83
N ILE A 76 -1.90 -3.34 9.69
CA ILE A 76 -2.15 -2.45 10.82
C ILE A 76 -3.34 -2.95 11.64
N LYS A 77 -4.44 -3.28 10.99
CA LYS A 77 -5.62 -3.80 11.67
C LYS A 77 -5.34 -5.09 12.42
N THR A 78 -4.59 -6.00 11.82
CA THR A 78 -4.22 -7.25 12.48
C THR A 78 -3.37 -7.01 13.71
N TYR A 79 -2.45 -6.03 13.64
CA TYR A 79 -1.56 -5.72 14.76
C TYR A 79 -2.32 -5.06 15.93
N PHE A 80 -3.18 -4.08 15.64
CA PHE A 80 -3.86 -3.28 16.67
C PHE A 80 -5.29 -3.69 16.97
N GLY A 81 -5.90 -4.51 16.14
CA GLY A 81 -7.31 -4.88 16.22
C GLY A 81 -8.27 -3.82 15.68
N THR A 82 -7.77 -2.66 15.27
CA THR A 82 -8.57 -1.53 14.79
C THR A 82 -7.76 -0.64 13.86
N LEU A 83 -8.43 0.14 13.03
CA LEU A 83 -7.85 1.25 12.28
C LEU A 83 -8.27 2.62 12.86
N ASP A 84 -9.16 2.64 13.85
CA ASP A 84 -9.67 3.90 14.41
C ASP A 84 -8.63 4.66 15.22
N ASN A 85 -7.54 4.01 15.60
CA ASN A 85 -6.42 4.65 16.30
C ASN A 85 -5.50 5.45 15.38
N ILE A 86 -5.71 5.39 14.07
CA ILE A 86 -4.88 6.13 13.12
C ILE A 86 -5.20 7.62 13.23
N GLN A 87 -4.19 8.42 13.51
CA GLN A 87 -4.27 9.87 13.58
C GLN A 87 -3.88 10.53 12.27
N LYS A 88 -2.96 9.92 11.55
CA LYS A 88 -2.45 10.48 10.29
C LYS A 88 -1.69 9.41 9.50
N ILE A 89 -1.91 9.41 8.20
CA ILE A 89 -0.98 8.75 7.27
C ILE A 89 0.16 9.74 7.06
N VAL A 90 1.36 9.35 7.45
CA VAL A 90 2.53 10.25 7.43
C VAL A 90 3.22 10.23 6.08
N ARG A 91 3.47 9.02 5.57
CA ARG A 91 4.23 8.86 4.33
C ARG A 91 3.92 7.51 3.68
N ILE A 92 3.94 7.50 2.35
CA ILE A 92 4.02 6.27 1.58
C ILE A 92 5.23 6.34 0.64
N SER A 93 5.84 5.19 0.38
CA SER A 93 6.87 5.04 -0.64
C SER A 93 6.35 4.08 -1.69
N GLY A 94 6.16 4.58 -2.89
CA GLY A 94 5.61 3.80 -4.01
C GLY A 94 6.71 3.45 -5.02
N PHE A 95 6.89 2.15 -5.26
CA PHE A 95 7.89 1.61 -6.18
C PHE A 95 7.18 0.91 -7.32
N VAL A 96 7.46 1.35 -8.54
CA VAL A 96 6.82 0.83 -9.75
C VAL A 96 7.86 0.06 -10.56
N ASN A 97 7.60 -1.23 -10.77
CA ASN A 97 8.42 -2.07 -11.64
C ASN A 97 8.20 -1.60 -13.09
N SER A 98 9.22 -1.00 -13.68
CA SER A 98 9.08 -0.37 -14.99
C SER A 98 10.43 -0.24 -15.71
N ASN A 99 10.38 -0.01 -17.01
CA ASN A 99 11.57 0.31 -17.79
C ASN A 99 12.02 1.74 -17.48
N GLU A 100 13.28 2.04 -17.82
CA GLU A 100 13.87 3.36 -17.60
C GLU A 100 13.15 4.47 -18.38
N SER A 101 12.46 4.14 -19.46
CA SER A 101 11.71 5.11 -20.25
C SER A 101 10.35 5.47 -19.66
N PHE A 102 9.84 4.69 -18.72
CA PHE A 102 8.56 4.97 -18.06
C PHE A 102 8.77 6.04 -16.98
N THR A 103 8.07 7.16 -17.10
CA THR A 103 8.20 8.28 -16.16
C THR A 103 6.87 8.69 -15.53
N ALA A 104 5.81 7.92 -15.75
CA ALA A 104 4.48 8.22 -15.22
C ALA A 104 4.17 7.48 -13.90
N GLN A 105 5.18 7.18 -13.07
CA GLN A 105 4.99 6.56 -11.77
C GLN A 105 3.94 7.27 -10.91
N PRO A 106 3.86 8.63 -10.91
CA PRO A 106 2.82 9.32 -10.16
C PRO A 106 1.40 8.91 -10.55
N ARG A 107 1.14 8.62 -11.83
CA ARG A 107 -0.19 8.15 -12.26
C ARG A 107 -0.58 6.82 -11.63
N VAL A 108 0.40 5.93 -11.46
CA VAL A 108 0.19 4.65 -10.81
C VAL A 108 -0.09 4.86 -9.32
N ILE A 109 0.77 5.60 -8.63
CA ILE A 109 0.71 5.76 -7.18
C ILE A 109 -0.40 6.72 -6.73
N ASN A 110 -0.89 7.60 -7.60
CA ASN A 110 -2.04 8.46 -7.28
C ASN A 110 -3.24 7.64 -6.81
N THR A 111 -3.45 6.45 -7.37
CA THR A 111 -4.56 5.57 -6.95
C THR A 111 -4.42 5.17 -5.48
N ALA A 112 -3.21 4.90 -5.01
CA ALA A 112 -2.95 4.62 -3.60
C ALA A 112 -3.19 5.85 -2.73
N SER A 113 -2.69 7.01 -3.14
CA SER A 113 -2.87 8.26 -2.41
C SER A 113 -4.34 8.66 -2.32
N ASP A 114 -5.07 8.57 -3.41
CA ASP A 114 -6.49 8.90 -3.46
C ASP A 114 -7.30 7.95 -2.56
N LEU A 115 -6.95 6.68 -2.54
CA LEU A 115 -7.60 5.70 -1.68
C LEU A 115 -7.45 6.07 -0.20
N LEU A 116 -6.24 6.45 0.23
CA LEU A 116 -5.98 6.85 1.61
C LEU A 116 -6.77 8.10 2.00
N VAL A 117 -6.87 9.08 1.11
CA VAL A 117 -7.68 10.28 1.35
C VAL A 117 -9.17 9.93 1.37
N ASN A 118 -9.62 9.05 0.51
CA ASN A 118 -11.02 8.61 0.50
C ASN A 118 -11.40 7.87 1.79
N ILE A 119 -10.48 7.10 2.36
CA ILE A 119 -10.74 6.37 3.60
C ILE A 119 -10.65 7.30 4.82
N PHE A 120 -9.60 8.11 4.91
CA PHE A 120 -9.22 8.82 6.14
C PHE A 120 -9.50 10.33 6.09
N GLY A 121 -9.91 10.89 4.95
CA GLY A 121 -10.09 12.33 4.80
C GLY A 121 -8.78 13.09 4.97
N GLU A 122 -8.80 14.18 5.70
CA GLU A 122 -7.59 15.00 5.94
C GLU A 122 -6.47 14.20 6.63
N LYS A 123 -6.82 13.24 7.48
CA LYS A 123 -5.83 12.33 8.10
C LYS A 123 -5.11 11.46 7.07
N GLY A 124 -5.69 11.28 5.90
CA GLY A 124 -5.10 10.50 4.82
C GLY A 124 -4.08 11.26 3.97
N ARG A 125 -3.97 12.58 4.13
CA ARG A 125 -3.00 13.38 3.39
C ARG A 125 -1.60 13.11 3.92
N HIS A 126 -0.68 12.79 3.01
CA HIS A 126 0.62 12.24 3.33
C HIS A 126 1.69 12.80 2.42
N SER A 127 2.96 12.69 2.83
CA SER A 127 4.11 12.87 1.94
C SER A 127 4.38 11.56 1.20
N ARG A 128 5.04 11.61 0.06
CA ARG A 128 5.36 10.39 -0.67
C ARG A 128 6.55 10.54 -1.60
N ILE A 129 7.10 9.40 -2.00
CA ILE A 129 7.83 9.27 -3.26
C ILE A 129 7.07 8.30 -4.16
N ALA A 130 7.24 8.46 -5.47
CA ALA A 130 6.75 7.55 -6.49
C ALA A 130 7.84 7.40 -7.53
N VAL A 131 8.53 6.27 -7.52
CA VAL A 131 9.73 6.05 -8.33
C VAL A 131 9.66 4.73 -9.09
N GLY A 132 10.39 4.65 -10.17
CA GLY A 132 10.57 3.42 -10.93
C GLY A 132 11.74 2.62 -10.41
N VAL A 133 11.61 1.30 -10.48
CA VAL A 133 12.68 0.36 -10.15
C VAL A 133 12.82 -0.65 -11.27
N SER A 134 14.03 -1.20 -11.42
CA SER A 134 14.31 -2.16 -12.49
C SER A 134 13.66 -3.52 -12.24
N SER A 135 13.40 -3.86 -10.99
CA SER A 135 12.73 -5.10 -10.59
C SER A 135 12.20 -4.98 -9.17
N LEU A 136 11.24 -5.83 -8.84
CA LEU A 136 10.69 -5.97 -7.49
C LEU A 136 10.69 -7.44 -7.08
N PRO A 137 10.63 -7.72 -5.77
CA PRO A 137 10.54 -9.12 -5.30
C PRO A 137 9.40 -9.86 -6.00
N LEU A 138 9.65 -11.10 -6.38
CA LEU A 138 8.72 -11.97 -7.10
C LEU A 138 8.20 -11.38 -8.41
N ASN A 139 8.92 -10.39 -8.95
CA ASN A 139 8.50 -9.66 -10.15
C ASN A 139 7.18 -8.89 -9.96
N ALA A 140 6.89 -8.45 -8.75
CA ALA A 140 5.69 -7.66 -8.47
C ALA A 140 5.68 -6.38 -9.32
N THR A 141 4.50 -5.95 -9.72
CA THR A 141 4.34 -4.72 -10.52
C THR A 141 4.51 -3.46 -9.69
N VAL A 142 4.06 -3.47 -8.44
CA VAL A 142 4.13 -2.34 -7.52
C VAL A 142 4.49 -2.85 -6.13
N GLU A 143 5.21 -2.05 -5.36
CA GLU A 143 5.42 -2.25 -3.94
C GLU A 143 5.25 -0.93 -3.21
N ILE A 144 4.56 -0.93 -2.06
CA ILE A 144 4.33 0.28 -1.26
C ILE A 144 4.57 -0.01 0.21
N ASP A 145 5.37 0.83 0.87
CA ASP A 145 5.45 0.85 2.33
C ASP A 145 4.75 2.09 2.90
N MET A 146 4.51 2.10 4.20
CA MET A 146 3.76 3.17 4.85
C MET A 146 4.36 3.52 6.21
N ILE A 147 4.24 4.80 6.57
CA ILE A 147 4.45 5.28 7.93
C ILE A 147 3.15 5.95 8.37
N VAL A 148 2.65 5.55 9.53
CA VAL A 148 1.36 6.00 10.06
C VAL A 148 1.56 6.47 11.50
N GLU A 149 0.85 7.52 11.90
CA GLU A 149 0.83 7.98 13.29
C GLU A 149 -0.45 7.50 13.97
N ILE A 150 -0.33 7.00 15.18
CA ILE A 150 -1.47 6.52 15.97
C ILE A 150 -1.62 7.30 17.26
N SER A 151 -2.85 7.32 17.78
CA SER A 151 -3.11 7.76 19.15
C SER A 151 -2.64 6.72 20.15
N GLN A 152 -2.20 7.17 21.27
CA GLN A 152 -1.81 6.28 22.37
C GLN A 152 -2.94 6.07 23.36
#